data_1bce26fc4687c9c06f95c53a908d0f4a
#
_entry.id   1bce26fc4687c9c06f95c53a908d0f4a
#
_cell.length_a   1.000
_cell.length_b   1.000
_cell.length_c   1.000
_cell.angle_alpha   90.00
_cell.angle_beta   90.00
_cell.angle_gamma   90.00
#
_symmetry.space_group_name_H-M   'P 1'
#
loop_
_entity.id
_entity.type
_entity.pdbx_description
1 polymer ?
#
loop_
_entity_poly.entity_id
_entity_poly.type
_entity_poly.pdbx_seq_one_letter_code
_entity_poly.pdbx_strand_id
1 'polypeptide(L)'
;MKSFKAHLSDQLNEVAIQFRNKAYPKFGTVVIISGGAGSGKGFVLNNLLSIEGKVFDVDEMKKLAIASTIFAAKVKDQTGVDLKTLDLKNPKEVGIVHDIIGGLFKIDKKIFTNTVKSVLRAPADRKPNLIFDVTLKDMAKLDSISKSLMTMGYEKENIHIVWVMNEFDVAVEQNKKRERIVPDEIMFATHEGAALTFAKILTMGSKLKKYMNGDIFIA
;
A
#
# COMPACT_ATOMS: atom_id res chain seq x y z
N MET A 1 39.73 -6.12 3.34
CA MET A 1 38.79 -5.24 4.05
C MET A 1 37.54 -5.01 3.18
N LYS A 2 36.37 -5.46 3.61
CA LYS A 2 35.11 -5.16 2.86
C LYS A 2 34.87 -3.65 2.94
N SER A 3 34.41 -3.03 1.86
CA SER A 3 34.07 -1.61 1.85
C SER A 3 32.89 -1.33 2.79
N PHE A 4 32.78 -0.11 3.31
CA PHE A 4 31.65 0.31 4.16
C PHE A 4 30.27 0.02 3.50
N LYS A 5 30.17 0.20 2.15
CA LYS A 5 28.98 -0.17 1.39
C LYS A 5 28.67 -1.67 1.44
N ALA A 6 29.68 -2.53 1.35
CA ALA A 6 29.48 -3.98 1.43
C ALA A 6 29.06 -4.40 2.84
N HIS A 7 29.59 -3.76 3.87
CA HIS A 7 29.19 -4.02 5.26
C HIS A 7 27.75 -3.54 5.53
N LEU A 8 27.36 -2.40 4.98
CA LEU A 8 25.99 -1.88 5.10
C LEU A 8 24.98 -2.77 4.35
N SER A 9 25.35 -3.28 3.16
CA SER A 9 24.48 -4.21 2.41
C SER A 9 24.35 -5.56 3.10
N ASP A 10 25.40 -6.06 3.71
CA ASP A 10 25.33 -7.30 4.51
C ASP A 10 24.43 -7.12 5.74
N GLN A 11 24.51 -5.99 6.46
CA GLN A 11 23.62 -5.70 7.60
C GLN A 11 22.16 -5.48 7.18
N LEU A 12 21.92 -4.82 6.05
CA LEU A 12 20.55 -4.64 5.52
C LEU A 12 19.94 -5.96 5.06
N ASN A 13 20.74 -6.89 4.54
CA ASN A 13 20.28 -8.23 4.19
C ASN A 13 19.90 -9.09 5.39
N GLU A 14 20.50 -8.85 6.55
CA GLU A 14 20.15 -9.53 7.80
C GLU A 14 18.82 -9.05 8.40
N VAL A 15 18.37 -7.85 8.04
CA VAL A 15 17.13 -7.22 8.53
C VAL A 15 15.96 -7.37 7.56
N ALA A 16 16.19 -7.90 6.34
CA ALA A 16 15.14 -8.04 5.36
C ALA A 16 14.03 -9.00 5.81
N ILE A 17 12.79 -8.56 5.69
CA ILE A 17 11.60 -9.37 6.01
C ILE A 17 11.51 -10.52 5.02
N GLN A 18 11.56 -11.75 5.53
CA GLN A 18 11.46 -12.97 4.74
C GLN A 18 10.08 -13.63 4.92
N PHE A 19 9.40 -13.90 3.82
CA PHE A 19 8.08 -14.52 3.84
C PHE A 19 8.20 -16.04 3.81
N ARG A 20 7.70 -16.74 4.86
CA ARG A 20 7.80 -18.19 5.02
C ARG A 20 9.24 -18.72 4.85
N ASN A 21 10.20 -18.03 5.42
CA ASN A 21 11.64 -18.36 5.29
C ASN A 21 12.15 -18.40 3.84
N LYS A 22 11.43 -17.76 2.89
CA LYS A 22 11.89 -17.59 1.51
C LYS A 22 12.49 -16.19 1.38
N ALA A 23 13.77 -16.14 1.06
CA ALA A 23 14.50 -14.89 0.91
C ALA A 23 13.94 -14.00 -0.22
N TYR A 24 13.42 -14.60 -1.29
CA TYR A 24 12.86 -13.86 -2.43
C TYR A 24 11.78 -14.73 -3.10
N PRO A 25 10.53 -14.73 -2.61
CA PRO A 25 9.46 -15.47 -3.26
C PRO A 25 9.20 -14.89 -4.66
N LYS A 26 9.30 -15.75 -5.69
CA LYS A 26 9.13 -15.32 -7.08
C LYS A 26 7.67 -15.13 -7.48
N PHE A 27 6.78 -15.95 -6.93
CA PHE A 27 5.38 -16.00 -7.34
C PHE A 27 4.45 -16.29 -6.15
N GLY A 28 3.21 -15.85 -6.29
CA GLY A 28 2.09 -16.27 -5.45
C GLY A 28 2.03 -15.65 -4.07
N THR A 29 2.95 -14.75 -3.72
CA THR A 29 2.98 -14.11 -2.41
C THR A 29 2.26 -12.77 -2.45
N VAL A 30 1.48 -12.48 -1.43
CA VAL A 30 0.79 -11.20 -1.25
C VAL A 30 1.24 -10.56 0.05
N VAL A 31 1.65 -9.30 -0.03
CA VAL A 31 2.04 -8.50 1.13
C VAL A 31 1.09 -7.31 1.25
N ILE A 32 0.49 -7.16 2.41
CA ILE A 32 -0.30 -5.98 2.79
C ILE A 32 0.57 -5.15 3.73
N ILE A 33 1.17 -4.08 3.20
CA ILE A 33 1.90 -3.10 4.01
C ILE A 33 0.89 -2.15 4.59
N SER A 34 0.88 -2.02 5.91
CA SER A 34 -0.12 -1.25 6.63
C SER A 34 0.51 -0.32 7.67
N GLY A 35 -0.20 0.75 7.98
CA GLY A 35 0.23 1.77 8.94
C GLY A 35 -0.36 3.13 8.61
N GLY A 36 -0.34 4.06 9.57
CA GLY A 36 -0.87 5.42 9.41
C GLY A 36 -0.20 6.23 8.30
N ALA A 37 -0.75 7.37 7.99
CA ALA A 37 -0.11 8.30 7.06
C ALA A 37 1.23 8.80 7.65
N GLY A 38 2.30 8.79 6.86
CA GLY A 38 3.64 9.20 7.35
C GLY A 38 4.37 8.14 8.19
N SER A 39 3.83 6.94 8.40
CA SER A 39 4.45 5.89 9.23
C SER A 39 5.74 5.28 8.66
N GLY A 40 6.12 5.59 7.42
CA GLY A 40 7.33 5.02 6.82
C GLY A 40 7.10 3.79 5.93
N LYS A 41 5.87 3.48 5.54
CA LYS A 41 5.55 2.34 4.66
C LYS A 41 6.42 2.30 3.40
N GLY A 42 6.61 3.44 2.74
CA GLY A 42 7.48 3.52 1.56
C GLY A 42 8.94 3.16 1.85
N PHE A 43 9.46 3.51 3.03
CA PHE A 43 10.81 3.09 3.44
C PHE A 43 10.87 1.57 3.59
N VAL A 44 9.91 0.99 4.29
CA VAL A 44 9.83 -0.47 4.50
C VAL A 44 9.71 -1.19 3.16
N LEU A 45 8.83 -0.70 2.27
CA LEU A 45 8.65 -1.26 0.93
C LEU A 45 9.95 -1.30 0.13
N ASN A 46 10.72 -0.23 0.16
CA ASN A 46 11.90 -0.07 -0.70
C ASN A 46 13.18 -0.66 -0.09
N ASN A 47 13.24 -0.87 1.23
CA ASN A 47 14.49 -1.21 1.91
C ASN A 47 14.42 -2.50 2.73
N LEU A 48 13.26 -2.90 3.22
CA LEU A 48 13.14 -4.04 4.15
C LEU A 48 12.39 -5.24 3.56
N LEU A 49 11.63 -5.07 2.46
CA LEU A 49 10.94 -6.19 1.84
C LEU A 49 11.83 -6.91 0.84
N SER A 50 12.01 -8.20 1.03
CA SER A 50 12.72 -9.08 0.09
C SER A 50 11.76 -9.69 -0.93
N ILE A 51 10.91 -8.86 -1.55
CA ILE A 51 9.92 -9.33 -2.52
C ILE A 51 9.77 -8.31 -3.66
N GLU A 52 9.76 -8.81 -4.88
CA GLU A 52 9.35 -8.04 -6.04
C GLU A 52 7.91 -8.41 -6.42
N GLY A 53 7.08 -7.41 -6.66
CA GLY A 53 5.68 -7.63 -6.99
C GLY A 53 5.00 -6.38 -7.54
N LYS A 54 3.76 -6.54 -7.99
CA LYS A 54 2.96 -5.40 -8.41
C LYS A 54 2.45 -4.64 -7.19
N VAL A 55 2.89 -3.39 -7.06
CA VAL A 55 2.46 -2.50 -5.98
C VAL A 55 1.13 -1.85 -6.31
N PHE A 56 0.21 -1.89 -5.35
CA PHE A 56 -1.04 -1.13 -5.34
C PHE A 56 -0.92 -0.02 -4.30
N ASP A 57 -0.48 1.14 -4.75
CA ASP A 57 -0.43 2.38 -4.00
C ASP A 57 -1.38 3.39 -4.64
N VAL A 58 -2.43 3.77 -3.91
CA VAL A 58 -3.45 4.72 -4.40
C VAL A 58 -2.85 6.12 -4.58
N ASP A 59 -1.89 6.50 -3.75
CA ASP A 59 -1.27 7.83 -3.85
C ASP A 59 -0.36 7.92 -5.07
N GLU A 60 0.39 6.86 -5.36
CA GLU A 60 1.20 6.79 -6.58
C GLU A 60 0.33 6.74 -7.84
N MET A 61 -0.77 6.02 -7.80
CA MET A 61 -1.75 6.02 -8.90
C MET A 61 -2.32 7.41 -9.17
N LYS A 62 -2.59 8.22 -8.12
CA LYS A 62 -3.03 9.61 -8.28
C LYS A 62 -1.94 10.48 -8.91
N LYS A 63 -0.68 10.36 -8.48
CA LYS A 63 0.45 11.09 -9.07
C LYS A 63 0.57 10.80 -10.57
N LEU A 64 0.55 9.53 -10.95
CA LEU A 64 0.61 9.10 -12.35
C LEU A 64 -0.58 9.63 -13.17
N ALA A 65 -1.78 9.65 -12.58
CA ALA A 65 -2.96 10.19 -13.23
C ALA A 65 -2.83 11.71 -13.48
N ILE A 66 -2.34 12.48 -12.50
CA ILE A 66 -2.09 13.92 -12.64
C ILE A 66 -1.01 14.18 -13.70
N ALA A 67 0.04 13.39 -13.72
CA ALA A 67 1.14 13.53 -14.69
C ALA A 67 0.71 13.19 -16.13
N SER A 68 -0.32 12.36 -16.31
CA SER A 68 -0.82 11.93 -17.61
C SER A 68 -1.49 13.08 -18.34
N THR A 69 -0.90 13.56 -19.45
CA THR A 69 -1.46 14.63 -20.27
C THR A 69 -2.84 14.26 -20.83
N ILE A 70 -3.01 13.02 -21.28
CA ILE A 70 -4.27 12.53 -21.83
C ILE A 70 -5.37 12.50 -20.76
N PHE A 71 -5.04 12.00 -19.57
CA PHE A 71 -6.01 11.93 -18.48
C PHE A 71 -6.35 13.32 -17.94
N ALA A 72 -5.35 14.20 -17.76
CA ALA A 72 -5.57 15.57 -17.31
C ALA A 72 -6.45 16.36 -18.29
N ALA A 73 -6.23 16.23 -19.61
CA ALA A 73 -7.08 16.84 -20.62
C ALA A 73 -8.54 16.33 -20.53
N LYS A 74 -8.74 15.03 -20.36
CA LYS A 74 -10.06 14.43 -20.18
C LYS A 74 -10.76 14.94 -18.91
N VAL A 75 -10.03 15.09 -17.81
CA VAL A 75 -10.60 15.63 -16.57
C VAL A 75 -11.01 17.08 -16.78
N LYS A 76 -10.16 17.91 -17.41
CA LYS A 76 -10.46 19.30 -17.70
C LYS A 76 -11.70 19.45 -18.58
N ASP A 77 -11.83 18.61 -19.61
CA ASP A 77 -13.00 18.60 -20.50
C ASP A 77 -14.30 18.25 -19.75
N GLN A 78 -14.26 17.26 -18.85
CA GLN A 78 -15.48 16.77 -18.17
C GLN A 78 -15.82 17.55 -16.89
N THR A 79 -14.87 18.17 -16.22
CA THR A 79 -15.07 18.80 -14.91
C THR A 79 -14.72 20.30 -14.87
N GLY A 80 -14.07 20.83 -15.90
CA GLY A 80 -13.49 22.17 -15.91
C GLY A 80 -12.24 22.32 -15.06
N VAL A 81 -11.81 21.29 -14.31
CA VAL A 81 -10.67 21.35 -13.40
C VAL A 81 -9.38 20.95 -14.12
N ASP A 82 -8.37 21.81 -14.05
CA ASP A 82 -7.04 21.49 -14.54
C ASP A 82 -6.20 20.87 -13.41
N LEU A 83 -6.02 19.54 -13.45
CA LEU A 83 -5.27 18.82 -12.41
C LEU A 83 -3.83 19.27 -12.26
N LYS A 84 -3.22 19.87 -13.30
CA LYS A 84 -1.82 20.30 -13.28
C LYS A 84 -1.60 21.63 -12.56
N THR A 85 -2.65 22.40 -12.34
CA THR A 85 -2.58 23.70 -11.66
C THR A 85 -2.89 23.60 -10.17
N LEU A 86 -3.31 22.43 -9.69
CA LEU A 86 -3.67 22.23 -8.29
C LEU A 86 -2.42 22.14 -7.40
N ASP A 87 -2.47 22.86 -6.27
CA ASP A 87 -1.44 22.79 -5.24
C ASP A 87 -1.70 21.59 -4.30
N LEU A 88 -0.87 20.56 -4.42
CA LEU A 88 -0.97 19.35 -3.60
C LEU A 88 -0.54 19.55 -2.13
N LYS A 89 -0.09 20.77 -1.76
CA LYS A 89 0.11 21.17 -0.37
C LYS A 89 -1.14 21.80 0.25
N ASN A 90 -2.10 22.20 -0.59
CA ASN A 90 -3.38 22.75 -0.13
C ASN A 90 -4.37 21.60 0.14
N PRO A 91 -4.82 21.36 1.40
CA PRO A 91 -5.74 20.29 1.74
C PRO A 91 -7.04 20.26 0.95
N LYS A 92 -7.59 21.44 0.61
CA LYS A 92 -8.82 21.52 -0.18
C LYS A 92 -8.61 21.02 -1.62
N GLU A 93 -7.48 21.38 -2.23
CA GLU A 93 -7.16 20.95 -3.59
C GLU A 93 -6.80 19.46 -3.65
N VAL A 94 -6.14 18.95 -2.61
CA VAL A 94 -5.94 17.51 -2.42
C VAL A 94 -7.28 16.77 -2.34
N GLY A 95 -8.29 17.33 -1.67
CA GLY A 95 -9.66 16.82 -1.63
C GLY A 95 -10.26 16.73 -3.04
N ILE A 96 -10.17 17.81 -3.83
CA ILE A 96 -10.65 17.85 -5.24
C ILE A 96 -10.00 16.73 -6.07
N VAL A 97 -8.68 16.56 -5.96
CA VAL A 97 -7.96 15.47 -6.64
C VAL A 97 -8.50 14.10 -6.23
N HIS A 98 -8.75 13.89 -4.93
CA HIS A 98 -9.28 12.63 -4.42
C HIS A 98 -10.65 12.34 -5.02
N ASP A 99 -11.56 13.32 -5.02
CA ASP A 99 -12.94 13.16 -5.49
C ASP A 99 -12.99 12.93 -7.00
N ILE A 100 -12.15 13.60 -7.76
CA ILE A 100 -12.07 13.42 -9.20
C ILE A 100 -11.48 12.04 -9.53
N ILE A 101 -10.27 11.74 -9.07
CA ILE A 101 -9.53 10.54 -9.49
C ILE A 101 -10.13 9.27 -8.87
N GLY A 102 -10.42 9.28 -7.58
CA GLY A 102 -10.97 8.14 -6.86
C GLY A 102 -12.50 8.04 -6.95
N GLY A 103 -13.21 9.16 -6.80
CA GLY A 103 -14.66 9.21 -6.83
C GLY A 103 -15.23 9.12 -8.24
N LEU A 104 -14.99 10.13 -9.07
CA LEU A 104 -15.62 10.24 -10.39
C LEU A 104 -15.04 9.25 -11.40
N PHE A 105 -13.72 9.22 -11.56
CA PHE A 105 -13.06 8.37 -12.56
C PHE A 105 -12.76 6.95 -12.08
N LYS A 106 -12.75 6.71 -10.77
CA LYS A 106 -12.51 5.39 -10.14
C LYS A 106 -11.26 4.69 -10.67
N ILE A 107 -10.16 5.44 -10.80
CA ILE A 107 -8.93 4.96 -11.43
C ILE A 107 -8.34 3.78 -10.66
N ASP A 108 -8.32 3.84 -9.33
CA ASP A 108 -7.89 2.77 -8.46
C ASP A 108 -8.66 1.46 -8.73
N LYS A 109 -9.99 1.53 -8.85
CA LYS A 109 -10.84 0.38 -9.16
C LYS A 109 -10.58 -0.17 -10.57
N LYS A 110 -10.36 0.71 -11.56
CA LYS A 110 -10.07 0.29 -12.94
C LYS A 110 -8.72 -0.42 -13.03
N ILE A 111 -7.68 0.13 -12.39
CA ILE A 111 -6.34 -0.50 -12.36
C ILE A 111 -6.43 -1.84 -11.64
N PHE A 112 -7.11 -1.90 -10.49
CA PHE A 112 -7.31 -3.15 -9.77
C PHE A 112 -8.04 -4.19 -10.62
N THR A 113 -9.15 -3.82 -11.26
CA THR A 113 -9.92 -4.72 -12.14
C THR A 113 -9.07 -5.27 -13.29
N ASN A 114 -8.25 -4.43 -13.93
CA ASN A 114 -7.37 -4.89 -15.00
C ASN A 114 -6.29 -5.84 -14.49
N THR A 115 -5.77 -5.60 -13.29
CA THR A 115 -4.82 -6.53 -12.64
C THR A 115 -5.49 -7.85 -12.33
N VAL A 116 -6.70 -7.86 -11.77
CA VAL A 116 -7.47 -9.09 -11.52
C VAL A 116 -7.59 -9.91 -12.81
N LYS A 117 -7.97 -9.29 -13.92
CA LYS A 117 -8.06 -9.98 -15.22
C LYS A 117 -6.73 -10.58 -15.67
N SER A 118 -5.62 -9.88 -15.46
CA SER A 118 -4.28 -10.38 -15.82
C SER A 118 -3.85 -11.54 -14.92
N VAL A 119 -4.10 -11.45 -13.62
CA VAL A 119 -3.77 -12.50 -12.64
C VAL A 119 -4.59 -13.77 -12.88
N LEU A 120 -5.87 -13.63 -13.22
CA LEU A 120 -6.72 -14.80 -13.55
C LEU A 120 -6.24 -15.58 -14.76
N ARG A 121 -5.52 -14.92 -15.69
CA ARG A 121 -4.92 -15.57 -16.87
C ARG A 121 -3.58 -16.24 -16.56
N ALA A 122 -2.94 -15.91 -15.45
CA ALA A 122 -1.66 -16.50 -15.07
C ALA A 122 -1.86 -17.95 -14.58
N PRO A 123 -0.94 -18.86 -14.91
CA PRO A 123 -0.92 -20.22 -14.33
C PRO A 123 -0.91 -20.15 -12.81
N ALA A 124 -1.50 -21.14 -12.15
CA ALA A 124 -1.64 -21.18 -10.69
C ALA A 124 -0.29 -21.10 -9.95
N ASP A 125 0.73 -21.75 -10.50
CA ASP A 125 2.10 -21.80 -9.97
C ASP A 125 2.94 -20.55 -10.30
N ARG A 126 2.43 -19.66 -11.16
CA ARG A 126 3.13 -18.44 -11.64
C ARG A 126 2.32 -17.16 -11.43
N LYS A 127 1.40 -17.13 -10.47
CA LYS A 127 0.70 -15.91 -10.13
C LYS A 127 1.69 -14.85 -9.64
N PRO A 128 1.60 -13.60 -10.14
CA PRO A 128 2.53 -12.55 -9.73
C PRO A 128 2.42 -12.29 -8.23
N ASN A 129 3.49 -11.82 -7.62
CA ASN A 129 3.39 -11.27 -6.27
C ASN A 129 2.64 -9.94 -6.31
N LEU A 130 1.86 -9.67 -5.27
CA LEU A 130 1.10 -8.43 -5.11
C LEU A 130 1.48 -7.75 -3.80
N ILE A 131 1.63 -6.45 -3.84
CA ILE A 131 1.94 -5.63 -2.67
C ILE A 131 0.86 -4.55 -2.57
N PHE A 132 0.15 -4.50 -1.46
CA PHE A 132 -0.85 -3.48 -1.17
C PHE A 132 -0.29 -2.48 -0.16
N ASP A 133 -0.01 -1.24 -0.58
CA ASP A 133 0.26 -0.14 0.34
C ASP A 133 -1.06 0.49 0.76
N VAL A 134 -1.49 0.21 1.96
CA VAL A 134 -2.78 0.66 2.49
C VAL A 134 -2.67 1.07 3.95
N THR A 135 -3.53 1.98 4.39
CA THR A 135 -3.58 2.36 5.81
C THR A 135 -4.15 1.24 6.68
N LEU A 136 -5.06 0.44 6.14
CA LEU A 136 -5.80 -0.61 6.85
C LEU A 136 -6.49 -0.08 8.12
N LYS A 137 -7.17 1.06 8.00
CA LYS A 137 -7.83 1.75 9.12
C LYS A 137 -9.07 1.02 9.66
N ASP A 138 -9.54 -0.03 8.96
CA ASP A 138 -10.68 -0.86 9.38
C ASP A 138 -10.59 -2.27 8.81
N MET A 139 -11.31 -3.20 9.45
CA MET A 139 -11.38 -4.60 9.04
C MET A 139 -12.11 -4.83 7.72
N ALA A 140 -12.98 -3.91 7.30
CA ALA A 140 -13.69 -4.03 6.03
C ALA A 140 -12.74 -3.95 4.84
N LYS A 141 -11.66 -3.16 4.98
CA LYS A 141 -10.61 -3.10 3.96
C LYS A 141 -9.86 -4.43 3.84
N LEU A 142 -9.51 -5.06 4.96
CA LEU A 142 -8.88 -6.39 4.96
C LEU A 142 -9.81 -7.45 4.35
N ASP A 143 -11.09 -7.45 4.72
CA ASP A 143 -12.10 -8.37 4.16
C ASP A 143 -12.22 -8.20 2.63
N SER A 144 -12.28 -6.97 2.16
CA SER A 144 -12.38 -6.66 0.72
C SER A 144 -11.15 -7.14 -0.06
N ILE A 145 -9.94 -6.87 0.45
CA ILE A 145 -8.68 -7.32 -0.17
C ILE A 145 -8.66 -8.86 -0.18
N SER A 146 -8.91 -9.49 0.96
CA SER A 146 -8.90 -10.95 1.09
C SER A 146 -9.87 -11.63 0.13
N LYS A 147 -11.12 -11.18 0.05
CA LYS A 147 -12.12 -11.72 -0.89
C LYS A 147 -11.66 -11.61 -2.34
N SER A 148 -11.08 -10.47 -2.70
CA SER A 148 -10.55 -10.27 -4.06
C SER A 148 -9.39 -11.22 -4.35
N LEU A 149 -8.48 -11.42 -3.39
CA LEU A 149 -7.35 -12.33 -3.52
C LEU A 149 -7.80 -13.79 -3.66
N MET A 150 -8.78 -14.21 -2.87
CA MET A 150 -9.38 -15.55 -3.00
C MET A 150 -9.99 -15.76 -4.39
N THR A 151 -10.72 -14.75 -4.90
CA THR A 151 -11.28 -14.80 -6.26
C THR A 151 -10.19 -14.91 -7.32
N MET A 152 -9.04 -14.30 -7.11
CA MET A 152 -7.87 -14.41 -7.98
C MET A 152 -7.11 -15.73 -7.81
N GLY A 153 -7.48 -16.57 -6.81
CA GLY A 153 -6.87 -17.86 -6.54
C GLY A 153 -5.55 -17.79 -5.79
N TYR A 154 -5.34 -16.75 -4.96
CA TYR A 154 -4.27 -16.75 -3.96
C TYR A 154 -4.69 -17.55 -2.74
N GLU A 155 -3.75 -18.31 -2.19
CA GLU A 155 -3.94 -19.05 -0.96
C GLU A 155 -3.77 -18.12 0.24
N LYS A 156 -4.58 -18.33 1.29
CA LYS A 156 -4.53 -17.51 2.51
C LYS A 156 -3.18 -17.58 3.21
N GLU A 157 -2.51 -18.69 3.10
CA GLU A 157 -1.19 -18.97 3.64
C GLU A 157 -0.11 -18.06 3.04
N ASN A 158 -0.33 -17.58 1.83
CA ASN A 158 0.59 -16.70 1.12
C ASN A 158 0.21 -15.21 1.23
N ILE A 159 -0.77 -14.87 2.07
CA ILE A 159 -1.16 -13.48 2.36
C ILE A 159 -0.55 -13.08 3.69
N HIS A 160 0.34 -12.11 3.66
CA HIS A 160 1.09 -11.61 4.79
C HIS A 160 0.75 -10.15 5.08
N ILE A 161 0.89 -9.72 6.33
CA ILE A 161 0.80 -8.32 6.73
C ILE A 161 2.16 -7.85 7.23
N VAL A 162 2.59 -6.70 6.76
CA VAL A 162 3.71 -5.95 7.34
C VAL A 162 3.14 -4.67 7.94
N TRP A 163 3.15 -4.62 9.26
CA TRP A 163 2.63 -3.49 10.02
C TRP A 163 3.74 -2.51 10.34
N VAL A 164 3.65 -1.32 9.77
CA VAL A 164 4.64 -0.26 9.99
C VAL A 164 4.15 0.65 11.11
N MET A 165 4.89 0.63 12.22
CA MET A 165 4.63 1.45 13.39
C MET A 165 5.64 2.59 13.45
N ASN A 166 5.15 3.77 13.82
CA ASN A 166 6.00 4.92 14.10
C ASN A 166 5.33 5.80 15.16
N GLU A 167 6.10 6.56 15.89
CA GLU A 167 5.59 7.60 16.76
C GLU A 167 4.85 8.65 15.95
N PHE A 168 3.72 9.13 16.49
CA PHE A 168 2.86 10.07 15.76
C PHE A 168 3.60 11.37 15.42
N ASP A 169 4.41 11.89 16.35
CA ASP A 169 5.18 13.11 16.12
C ASP A 169 6.19 12.94 14.97
N VAL A 170 6.84 11.78 14.89
CA VAL A 170 7.74 11.47 13.76
C VAL A 170 6.96 11.39 12.46
N ALA A 171 5.75 10.80 12.48
CA ALA A 171 4.90 10.74 11.29
C ALA A 171 4.47 12.15 10.84
N VAL A 172 4.15 13.05 11.76
CA VAL A 172 3.84 14.46 11.47
C VAL A 172 5.03 15.16 10.82
N GLU A 173 6.23 15.01 11.37
CA GLU A 173 7.44 15.61 10.80
C GLU A 173 7.77 15.04 9.40
N GLN A 174 7.57 13.76 9.20
CA GLN A 174 7.73 13.14 7.88
C GLN A 174 6.69 13.67 6.88
N ASN A 175 5.45 13.87 7.33
CA ASN A 175 4.39 14.41 6.49
C ASN A 175 4.69 15.83 5.98
N LYS A 176 5.26 16.70 6.83
CA LYS A 176 5.66 18.06 6.45
C LYS A 176 6.70 18.10 5.32
N LYS A 177 7.52 17.05 5.20
CA LYS A 177 8.57 16.93 4.17
C LYS A 177 8.07 16.39 2.82
N ARG A 178 6.80 15.94 2.77
CA ARG A 178 6.21 15.33 1.56
C ARG A 178 5.82 16.40 0.53
N GLU A 179 5.86 16.02 -0.73
CA GLU A 179 5.30 16.82 -1.83
C GLU A 179 3.81 17.07 -1.69
N ARG A 180 3.10 16.11 -1.10
CA ARG A 180 1.68 16.21 -0.78
C ARG A 180 1.50 16.05 0.73
N ILE A 181 1.02 17.09 1.37
CA ILE A 181 0.78 17.11 2.82
C ILE A 181 -0.61 16.57 3.11
N VAL A 182 -0.67 15.62 4.03
CA VAL A 182 -1.93 15.11 4.57
C VAL A 182 -2.34 15.99 5.76
N PRO A 183 -3.60 16.47 5.83
CA PRO A 183 -4.09 17.24 6.98
C PRO A 183 -3.92 16.47 8.30
N ASP A 184 -3.61 17.18 9.39
CA ASP A 184 -3.33 16.56 10.69
C ASP A 184 -4.51 15.75 11.23
N GLU A 185 -5.74 16.21 11.02
CA GLU A 185 -6.95 15.46 11.38
C GLU A 185 -7.05 14.12 10.68
N ILE A 186 -6.71 14.07 9.38
CA ILE A 186 -6.69 12.84 8.59
C ILE A 186 -5.52 11.96 9.03
N MET A 187 -4.37 12.55 9.36
CA MET A 187 -3.23 11.81 9.91
C MET A 187 -3.62 11.12 11.20
N PHE A 188 -4.19 11.86 12.16
CA PHE A 188 -4.63 11.31 13.45
C PHE A 188 -5.64 10.18 13.24
N ALA A 189 -6.70 10.40 12.45
CA ALA A 189 -7.73 9.41 12.18
C ALA A 189 -7.18 8.15 11.48
N THR A 190 -6.16 8.30 10.63
CA THR A 190 -5.53 7.14 9.97
C THR A 190 -4.64 6.35 10.91
N HIS A 191 -3.90 6.99 11.82
CA HIS A 191 -3.08 6.33 12.84
C HIS A 191 -3.95 5.61 13.86
N GLU A 192 -4.98 6.28 14.40
CA GLU A 192 -5.92 5.68 15.34
C GLU A 192 -6.62 4.47 14.73
N GLY A 193 -7.25 4.63 13.55
CA GLY A 193 -7.93 3.53 12.87
C GLY A 193 -7.01 2.37 12.55
N ALA A 194 -5.78 2.66 12.13
CA ALA A 194 -4.76 1.66 11.91
C ALA A 194 -4.43 0.91 13.22
N ALA A 195 -4.11 1.60 14.30
CA ALA A 195 -3.77 0.99 15.58
C ALA A 195 -4.90 0.11 16.13
N LEU A 196 -6.15 0.59 16.09
CA LEU A 196 -7.33 -0.18 16.50
C LEU A 196 -7.52 -1.44 15.65
N THR A 197 -7.32 -1.33 14.34
CA THR A 197 -7.41 -2.49 13.44
C THR A 197 -6.33 -3.52 13.73
N PHE A 198 -5.10 -3.08 13.98
CA PHE A 198 -3.99 -3.96 14.33
C PHE A 198 -4.23 -4.68 15.66
N ALA A 199 -4.63 -3.96 16.71
CA ALA A 199 -5.00 -4.57 17.98
C ALA A 199 -6.09 -5.64 17.80
N LYS A 200 -7.09 -5.37 16.96
CA LYS A 200 -8.13 -6.33 16.62
C LYS A 200 -7.58 -7.56 15.89
N ILE A 201 -6.69 -7.37 14.91
CA ILE A 201 -6.05 -8.47 14.18
C ILE A 201 -5.28 -9.38 15.15
N LEU A 202 -4.48 -8.82 16.05
CA LEU A 202 -3.70 -9.58 17.04
C LEU A 202 -4.59 -10.39 18.00
N THR A 203 -5.78 -9.88 18.34
CA THR A 203 -6.70 -10.55 19.27
C THR A 203 -7.65 -11.56 18.60
N MET A 204 -7.68 -11.62 17.26
CA MET A 204 -8.60 -12.52 16.53
C MET A 204 -8.26 -14.00 16.66
N GLY A 205 -7.01 -14.35 16.91
CA GLY A 205 -6.59 -15.74 16.96
C GLY A 205 -6.97 -16.52 15.68
N SER A 206 -7.59 -17.68 15.86
CA SER A 206 -8.02 -18.54 14.72
C SER A 206 -9.03 -17.88 13.77
N LYS A 207 -9.78 -16.86 14.21
CA LYS A 207 -10.74 -16.13 13.38
C LYS A 207 -10.05 -15.35 12.26
N LEU A 208 -8.77 -15.00 12.42
CA LEU A 208 -7.98 -14.31 11.38
C LEU A 208 -7.82 -15.18 10.12
N LYS A 209 -7.85 -16.52 10.27
CA LYS A 209 -7.77 -17.48 9.15
C LYS A 209 -8.90 -17.32 8.13
N LYS A 210 -9.96 -16.59 8.47
CA LYS A 210 -10.99 -16.21 7.50
C LYS A 210 -10.41 -15.31 6.39
N TYR A 211 -9.45 -14.46 6.73
CA TYR A 211 -8.89 -13.44 5.86
C TYR A 211 -7.51 -13.82 5.32
N MET A 212 -6.65 -14.31 6.17
CA MET A 212 -5.26 -14.66 5.88
C MET A 212 -4.74 -15.72 6.85
N ASN A 213 -3.71 -16.46 6.46
CA ASN A 213 -3.03 -17.45 7.30
C ASN A 213 -1.50 -17.41 7.09
N GLY A 214 -0.99 -16.33 6.50
CA GLY A 214 0.43 -16.02 6.42
C GLY A 214 0.92 -15.29 7.66
N ASP A 215 2.14 -14.76 7.59
CA ASP A 215 2.83 -14.14 8.71
C ASP A 215 2.36 -12.69 8.93
N ILE A 216 2.54 -12.20 10.17
CA ILE A 216 2.39 -10.79 10.54
C ILE A 216 3.75 -10.31 11.03
N PHE A 217 4.29 -9.29 10.39
CA PHE A 217 5.54 -8.63 10.76
C PHE A 217 5.25 -7.22 11.30
N ILE A 218 6.07 -6.77 12.23
CA ILE A 218 6.07 -5.40 12.75
C ILE A 218 7.40 -4.77 12.35
N ALA A 219 7.36 -3.60 11.71
CA ALA A 219 8.50 -2.86 11.24
C ALA A 219 8.46 -1.40 11.70
#